data_954bf7dfae987f730c0476b2706e8842
#
_entry.id   954bf7dfae987f730c0476b2706e8842
#
_cell.length_a   1.000
_cell.length_b   1.000
_cell.length_c   1.000
_cell.angle_alpha   90.00
_cell.angle_beta   90.00
_cell.angle_gamma   90.00
#
_symmetry.space_group_name_H-M   'P 1'
#
loop_
_entity.id
_entity.type
_entity.pdbx_description
1 polymer ?
#
loop_
_entity_poly.entity_id
_entity_poly.type
_entity_poly.pdbx_seq_one_letter_code
_entity_poly.pdbx_strand_id
1 'polypeptide(L)'
;MADAATLFFISLFGIVVKQHEAVFETAELAFSCAAFFGCCWALTRPYWGSALAGFACGASILCSNLLVGATVLVGCLMSHILVRGIGDTARKIFTTVAVAFITFGLWPLVAYLLAGVVAGDYFNLWAQRQIQIVGFFDPQEILWFVKHFIWYLCPAWPFAFWAIWMWRKNLTITHIALPLSFCCAWLIGFILSSDVAAETLLSVTIAPLCVLASFGLMACNRSTKSMLELFSVAIFTLALTGVWAYFIAWTLGFPPKMHWSILRLTADESVSHAHWTAILLALVLLVFWLYLCVRRLMRRPIRFWTGPWLSASGITVLWISAVCLFGPVIDSNRTYANIAREMSQELKTMHYVPGVDCVLAQTLPLSERGAIEWHSNISLTASESASCRFVVTHVSAKAQAKNPTKMAPGFVVLKSFRPRSDTRYLLGPAGPVLIEKQL
;
A
#
# COMPACT_ATOMS: atom_id res chain seq x y z
N MET A 1 -25.80 -4.66 -8.89
CA MET A 1 -24.46 -4.57 -9.50
C MET A 1 -23.52 -3.76 -8.64
N ALA A 2 -23.88 -2.55 -8.23
CA ALA A 2 -23.05 -1.73 -7.34
C ALA A 2 -22.64 -2.49 -6.07
N ASP A 3 -23.60 -3.12 -5.38
CA ASP A 3 -23.32 -3.92 -4.17
C ASP A 3 -22.31 -5.04 -4.42
N ALA A 4 -22.40 -5.73 -5.57
CA ALA A 4 -21.47 -6.79 -5.92
C ALA A 4 -20.07 -6.24 -6.21
N ALA A 5 -19.95 -5.07 -6.86
CA ALA A 5 -18.66 -4.42 -7.09
C ALA A 5 -18.02 -3.96 -5.77
N THR A 6 -18.83 -3.38 -4.86
CA THR A 6 -18.36 -2.99 -3.52
C THR A 6 -17.92 -4.21 -2.70
N LEU A 7 -18.64 -5.32 -2.78
CA LEU A 7 -18.27 -6.56 -2.09
C LEU A 7 -16.98 -7.16 -2.67
N PHE A 8 -16.79 -7.12 -4.00
CA PHE A 8 -15.50 -7.48 -4.60
C PHE A 8 -14.38 -6.58 -4.13
N PHE A 9 -14.60 -5.26 -4.07
CA PHE A 9 -13.62 -4.31 -3.59
C PHE A 9 -13.18 -4.64 -2.16
N ILE A 10 -14.12 -4.85 -1.23
CA ILE A 10 -13.81 -5.21 0.17
C ILE A 10 -13.11 -6.57 0.24
N SER A 11 -13.42 -7.51 -0.66
CA SER A 11 -12.86 -8.86 -0.64
C SER A 11 -11.45 -9.00 -1.22
N LEU A 12 -10.86 -7.94 -1.79
CA LEU A 12 -9.52 -7.99 -2.38
C LEU A 12 -8.45 -8.19 -1.31
N PHE A 13 -7.59 -9.19 -1.49
CA PHE A 13 -6.56 -9.51 -0.51
C PHE A 13 -5.49 -8.40 -0.40
N GLY A 14 -5.15 -7.76 -1.52
CA GLY A 14 -4.14 -6.70 -1.54
C GLY A 14 -4.52 -5.44 -0.78
N ILE A 15 -5.82 -5.11 -0.70
CA ILE A 15 -6.30 -3.92 0.03
C ILE A 15 -6.10 -4.07 1.54
N VAL A 16 -6.26 -5.29 2.08
CA VAL A 16 -6.37 -5.51 3.52
C VAL A 16 -5.15 -5.06 4.29
N VAL A 17 -3.93 -5.31 3.78
CA VAL A 17 -2.71 -4.92 4.50
C VAL A 17 -2.36 -3.46 4.26
N LYS A 18 -2.24 -3.05 2.99
CA LYS A 18 -1.74 -1.71 2.64
C LYS A 18 -2.66 -0.57 3.04
N GLN A 19 -3.96 -0.76 2.93
CA GLN A 19 -4.93 0.31 3.20
C GLN A 19 -5.22 0.52 4.71
N HIS A 20 -4.67 -0.32 5.58
CA HIS A 20 -4.73 -0.15 7.03
C HIS A 20 -3.46 0.52 7.62
N GLU A 21 -2.49 0.81 6.78
CA GLU A 21 -1.32 1.60 7.16
C GLU A 21 -1.53 3.08 6.77
N ALA A 22 -0.93 4.00 7.51
CA ALA A 22 -0.96 5.43 7.19
C ALA A 22 0.07 5.73 6.08
N VAL A 23 -0.23 5.31 4.86
CA VAL A 23 0.64 5.41 3.69
C VAL A 23 -0.05 6.17 2.57
N PHE A 24 0.74 6.72 1.65
CA PHE A 24 0.21 7.52 0.53
C PHE A 24 -0.65 6.69 -0.45
N GLU A 25 -0.47 5.38 -0.52
CA GLU A 25 -1.23 4.47 -1.38
C GLU A 25 -2.73 4.46 -1.05
N THR A 26 -3.11 4.76 0.20
CA THR A 26 -4.51 4.90 0.59
C THR A 26 -5.16 6.12 -0.07
N ALA A 27 -4.47 7.25 -0.09
CA ALA A 27 -4.93 8.46 -0.76
C ALA A 27 -4.95 8.27 -2.29
N GLU A 28 -3.94 7.63 -2.84
CA GLU A 28 -3.85 7.30 -4.27
C GLU A 28 -5.05 6.44 -4.71
N LEU A 29 -5.38 5.38 -3.96
CA LEU A 29 -6.56 4.56 -4.23
C LEU A 29 -7.85 5.39 -4.18
N ALA A 30 -7.99 6.26 -3.18
CA ALA A 30 -9.17 7.10 -3.04
C ALA A 30 -9.33 8.05 -4.25
N PHE A 31 -8.24 8.70 -4.70
CA PHE A 31 -8.28 9.56 -5.87
C PHE A 31 -8.46 8.79 -7.18
N SER A 32 -7.88 7.60 -7.32
CA SER A 32 -8.13 6.73 -8.48
C SER A 32 -9.61 6.32 -8.58
N CYS A 33 -10.22 5.97 -7.45
CA CYS A 33 -11.66 5.70 -7.37
C CYS A 33 -12.50 6.95 -7.68
N ALA A 34 -12.10 8.13 -7.18
CA ALA A 34 -12.79 9.39 -7.44
C ALA A 34 -12.70 9.80 -8.92
N ALA A 35 -11.55 9.57 -9.58
CA ALA A 35 -11.39 9.79 -11.01
C ALA A 35 -12.32 8.89 -11.84
N PHE A 36 -12.35 7.59 -11.51
CA PHE A 36 -13.24 6.62 -12.14
C PHE A 36 -14.71 6.99 -11.95
N PHE A 37 -15.10 7.36 -10.72
CA PHE A 37 -16.44 7.85 -10.42
C PHE A 37 -16.76 9.14 -11.18
N GLY A 38 -15.82 10.07 -11.26
CA GLY A 38 -15.94 11.31 -12.03
C GLY A 38 -16.27 11.05 -13.51
N CYS A 39 -15.60 10.07 -14.14
CA CYS A 39 -15.90 9.64 -15.50
C CYS A 39 -17.30 9.02 -15.62
N CYS A 40 -17.72 8.21 -14.64
CA CYS A 40 -19.09 7.70 -14.60
C CYS A 40 -20.12 8.83 -14.47
N TRP A 41 -19.86 9.80 -13.60
CA TRP A 41 -20.73 10.96 -13.39
C TRP A 41 -20.78 11.88 -14.59
N ALA A 42 -19.70 12.03 -15.33
CA ALA A 42 -19.64 12.80 -16.56
C ALA A 42 -20.57 12.30 -17.68
N LEU A 43 -21.10 11.08 -17.58
CA LEU A 43 -22.11 10.57 -18.49
C LEU A 43 -23.44 11.34 -18.38
N THR A 44 -23.78 11.80 -17.17
CA THR A 44 -25.04 12.51 -16.88
C THR A 44 -24.81 14.01 -16.55
N ARG A 45 -23.68 14.35 -15.97
CA ARG A 45 -23.29 15.70 -15.57
C ARG A 45 -21.89 16.03 -16.11
N PRO A 46 -21.76 16.37 -17.40
CA PRO A 46 -20.49 16.42 -18.10
C PRO A 46 -19.44 17.32 -17.44
N TYR A 47 -19.81 18.52 -17.00
CA TYR A 47 -18.86 19.47 -16.40
C TYR A 47 -18.40 19.04 -15.00
N TRP A 48 -19.33 18.74 -14.12
CA TRP A 48 -19.02 18.36 -12.75
C TRP A 48 -18.26 17.03 -12.66
N GLY A 49 -18.68 16.04 -13.44
CA GLY A 49 -17.99 14.76 -13.51
C GLY A 49 -16.57 14.89 -14.06
N SER A 50 -16.39 15.67 -15.15
CA SER A 50 -15.06 15.91 -15.72
C SER A 50 -14.17 16.76 -14.80
N ALA A 51 -14.74 17.73 -14.08
CA ALA A 51 -14.00 18.50 -13.08
C ALA A 51 -13.53 17.60 -11.90
N LEU A 52 -14.40 16.73 -11.39
CA LEU A 52 -14.01 15.76 -10.36
C LEU A 52 -12.92 14.82 -10.86
N ALA A 53 -13.04 14.31 -12.09
CA ALA A 53 -12.02 13.43 -12.67
C ALA A 53 -10.67 14.18 -12.79
N GLY A 54 -10.68 15.43 -13.26
CA GLY A 54 -9.47 16.26 -13.34
C GLY A 54 -8.85 16.57 -11.98
N PHE A 55 -9.66 16.96 -11.00
CA PHE A 55 -9.20 17.16 -9.62
C PHE A 55 -8.51 15.90 -9.08
N ALA A 56 -9.15 14.75 -9.23
CA ALA A 56 -8.62 13.48 -8.76
C ALA A 56 -7.31 13.08 -9.46
N CYS A 57 -7.18 13.34 -10.77
CA CYS A 57 -5.91 13.15 -11.49
C CYS A 57 -4.78 14.03 -10.92
N GLY A 58 -5.02 15.32 -10.74
CA GLY A 58 -4.05 16.26 -10.17
C GLY A 58 -3.66 15.87 -8.73
N ALA A 59 -4.65 15.49 -7.91
CA ALA A 59 -4.42 15.01 -6.55
C ALA A 59 -3.62 13.70 -6.49
N SER A 60 -3.83 12.77 -7.44
CA SER A 60 -3.04 11.54 -7.56
C SER A 60 -1.56 11.83 -7.83
N ILE A 61 -1.24 12.86 -8.62
CA ILE A 61 0.15 13.29 -8.83
C ILE A 61 0.75 13.81 -7.51
N LEU A 62 -0.01 14.58 -6.75
CA LEU A 62 0.46 15.19 -5.52
C LEU A 62 0.68 14.19 -4.37
N CYS A 63 -0.16 13.17 -4.26
CA CYS A 63 -0.02 12.19 -3.18
C CYS A 63 0.91 11.01 -3.52
N SER A 64 1.15 10.72 -4.80
CA SER A 64 1.97 9.58 -5.22
C SER A 64 3.11 10.02 -6.15
N ASN A 65 2.89 9.93 -7.45
CA ASN A 65 3.89 10.26 -8.46
C ASN A 65 3.24 10.65 -9.79
N LEU A 66 4.06 11.25 -10.68
CA LEU A 66 3.61 11.71 -11.98
C LEU A 66 3.07 10.57 -12.86
N LEU A 67 3.69 9.38 -12.80
CA LEU A 67 3.30 8.24 -13.64
C LEU A 67 1.92 7.74 -13.28
N VAL A 68 1.59 7.61 -11.97
CA VAL A 68 0.25 7.21 -11.52
C VAL A 68 -0.80 8.21 -11.95
N GLY A 69 -0.57 9.51 -11.69
CA GLY A 69 -1.53 10.54 -12.09
C GLY A 69 -1.70 10.63 -13.60
N ALA A 70 -0.62 10.48 -14.39
CA ALA A 70 -0.70 10.41 -15.85
C ALA A 70 -1.49 9.17 -16.31
N THR A 71 -1.29 8.03 -15.67
CA THR A 71 -2.04 6.79 -15.96
C THR A 71 -3.55 6.97 -15.69
N VAL A 72 -3.91 7.57 -14.56
CA VAL A 72 -5.30 7.91 -14.23
C VAL A 72 -5.88 8.88 -15.26
N LEU A 73 -5.12 9.91 -15.65
CA LEU A 73 -5.54 10.87 -16.66
C LEU A 73 -5.77 10.20 -18.03
N VAL A 74 -4.86 9.32 -18.47
CA VAL A 74 -5.04 8.55 -19.71
C VAL A 74 -6.31 7.70 -19.64
N GLY A 75 -6.60 7.05 -18.50
CA GLY A 75 -7.84 6.32 -18.27
C GLY A 75 -9.09 7.19 -18.42
N CYS A 76 -9.07 8.41 -17.85
CA CYS A 76 -10.15 9.39 -17.99
C CYS A 76 -10.32 9.84 -19.46
N LEU A 77 -9.23 10.17 -20.16
CA LEU A 77 -9.28 10.60 -21.55
C LEU A 77 -9.81 9.49 -22.47
N MET A 78 -9.29 8.27 -22.31
CA MET A 78 -9.78 7.09 -23.04
C MET A 78 -11.28 6.87 -22.78
N SER A 79 -11.74 7.00 -21.53
CA SER A 79 -13.15 6.83 -21.19
C SER A 79 -14.03 7.91 -21.86
N HIS A 80 -13.60 9.18 -21.91
CA HIS A 80 -14.33 10.25 -22.57
C HIS A 80 -14.40 10.08 -24.10
N ILE A 81 -13.37 9.48 -24.72
CA ILE A 81 -13.32 9.20 -26.15
C ILE A 81 -14.18 7.99 -26.50
N LEU A 82 -14.02 6.89 -25.77
CA LEU A 82 -14.66 5.61 -26.10
C LEU A 82 -16.14 5.56 -25.70
N VAL A 83 -16.52 6.28 -24.63
CA VAL A 83 -17.88 6.21 -24.07
C VAL A 83 -18.65 7.47 -24.40
N ARG A 84 -19.67 7.32 -25.26
CA ARG A 84 -20.58 8.41 -25.59
C ARG A 84 -21.55 8.67 -24.44
N GLY A 85 -21.53 9.87 -23.89
CA GLY A 85 -22.46 10.37 -22.88
C GLY A 85 -23.03 11.73 -23.31
N ILE A 86 -23.79 12.36 -22.42
CA ILE A 86 -24.31 13.73 -22.64
C ILE A 86 -23.13 14.70 -22.69
N GLY A 87 -23.21 15.67 -23.60
CA GLY A 87 -22.22 16.74 -23.75
C GLY A 87 -21.12 16.44 -24.75
N ASP A 88 -20.38 17.50 -25.11
CA ASP A 88 -19.29 17.45 -26.06
C ASP A 88 -18.04 16.80 -25.45
N THR A 89 -17.49 15.82 -26.15
CA THR A 89 -16.29 15.09 -25.74
C THR A 89 -15.07 16.02 -25.60
N ALA A 90 -14.88 16.96 -26.53
CA ALA A 90 -13.77 17.89 -26.47
C ALA A 90 -13.81 18.77 -25.21
N ARG A 91 -14.99 19.22 -24.83
CA ARG A 91 -15.19 19.99 -23.59
C ARG A 91 -14.91 19.17 -22.33
N LYS A 92 -15.35 17.90 -22.29
CA LYS A 92 -15.04 16.99 -21.16
C LYS A 92 -13.55 16.82 -21.02
N ILE A 93 -12.84 16.52 -22.11
CA ILE A 93 -11.39 16.38 -22.14
C ILE A 93 -10.73 17.67 -21.66
N PHE A 94 -11.11 18.81 -22.22
CA PHE A 94 -10.55 20.10 -21.83
C PHE A 94 -10.77 20.38 -20.35
N THR A 95 -11.97 20.16 -19.82
CA THR A 95 -12.28 20.37 -18.39
C THR A 95 -11.43 19.46 -17.51
N THR A 96 -11.33 18.16 -17.85
CA THR A 96 -10.52 17.19 -17.07
C THR A 96 -9.05 17.60 -17.06
N VAL A 97 -8.48 17.94 -18.21
CA VAL A 97 -7.06 18.32 -18.31
C VAL A 97 -6.81 19.66 -17.61
N ALA A 98 -7.65 20.68 -17.84
CA ALA A 98 -7.48 22.01 -17.23
C ALA A 98 -7.54 21.90 -15.69
N VAL A 99 -8.53 21.20 -15.13
CA VAL A 99 -8.65 21.04 -13.68
C VAL A 99 -7.50 20.22 -13.12
N ALA A 100 -7.02 19.17 -13.81
CA ALA A 100 -5.85 18.40 -13.38
C ALA A 100 -4.60 19.28 -13.30
N PHE A 101 -4.34 20.09 -14.32
CA PHE A 101 -3.22 21.04 -14.32
C PHE A 101 -3.33 22.11 -13.25
N ILE A 102 -4.52 22.66 -13.02
CA ILE A 102 -4.75 23.65 -11.96
C ILE A 102 -4.48 23.02 -10.60
N THR A 103 -5.02 21.81 -10.34
CA THR A 103 -4.85 21.11 -9.06
C THR A 103 -3.39 20.79 -8.81
N PHE A 104 -2.68 20.24 -9.78
CA PHE A 104 -1.27 19.93 -9.65
C PHE A 104 -0.40 21.20 -9.57
N GLY A 105 -0.66 22.20 -10.43
CA GLY A 105 0.16 23.41 -10.53
C GLY A 105 -0.01 24.38 -9.36
N LEU A 106 -1.14 24.33 -8.66
CA LEU A 106 -1.37 25.18 -7.49
C LEU A 106 -0.37 24.92 -6.36
N TRP A 107 -0.02 23.67 -6.12
CA TRP A 107 0.92 23.29 -5.06
C TRP A 107 2.33 23.88 -5.29
N PRO A 108 3.04 23.68 -6.44
CA PRO A 108 4.35 24.28 -6.64
C PRO A 108 4.30 25.80 -6.62
N LEU A 109 3.21 26.41 -7.11
CA LEU A 109 3.04 27.85 -7.03
C LEU A 109 2.99 28.34 -5.58
N VAL A 110 2.14 27.73 -4.75
CA VAL A 110 2.01 28.08 -3.33
C VAL A 110 3.32 27.81 -2.57
N ALA A 111 3.96 26.67 -2.81
CA ALA A 111 5.24 26.35 -2.19
C ALA A 111 6.34 27.35 -2.56
N TYR A 112 6.40 27.77 -3.82
CA TYR A 112 7.35 28.78 -4.27
C TYR A 112 7.09 30.15 -3.61
N LEU A 113 5.83 30.57 -3.51
CA LEU A 113 5.45 31.83 -2.86
C LEU A 113 5.75 31.86 -1.36
N LEU A 114 5.63 30.71 -0.68
CA LEU A 114 5.86 30.62 0.77
C LEU A 114 7.32 30.34 1.16
N ALA A 115 8.06 29.53 0.41
CA ALA A 115 9.39 29.06 0.77
C ALA A 115 10.52 29.56 -0.16
N GLY A 116 10.20 30.25 -1.26
CA GLY A 116 11.19 30.88 -2.14
C GLY A 116 12.24 29.91 -2.69
N VAL A 117 13.53 30.19 -2.45
CA VAL A 117 14.65 29.39 -2.97
C VAL A 117 14.66 27.95 -2.47
N VAL A 118 14.25 27.73 -1.21
CA VAL A 118 14.19 26.38 -0.61
C VAL A 118 13.20 25.48 -1.37
N ALA A 119 12.14 26.06 -1.91
CA ALA A 119 11.20 25.32 -2.76
C ALA A 119 11.86 24.83 -4.07
N GLY A 120 12.81 25.60 -4.63
CA GLY A 120 13.55 25.21 -5.84
C GLY A 120 14.34 23.90 -5.65
N ASP A 121 15.05 23.76 -4.54
CA ASP A 121 15.80 22.54 -4.22
C ASP A 121 14.87 21.34 -4.02
N TYR A 122 13.74 21.55 -3.35
CA TYR A 122 12.72 20.52 -3.17
C TYR A 122 12.15 20.05 -4.52
N PHE A 123 11.84 20.98 -5.44
CA PHE A 123 11.32 20.61 -6.77
C PHE A 123 12.35 19.87 -7.61
N ASN A 124 13.62 20.22 -7.53
CA ASN A 124 14.69 19.49 -8.20
C ASN A 124 14.78 18.04 -7.69
N LEU A 125 14.75 17.84 -6.38
CA LEU A 125 14.73 16.50 -5.78
C LEU A 125 13.49 15.70 -6.15
N TRP A 126 12.33 16.35 -6.16
CA TRP A 126 11.08 15.75 -6.60
C TRP A 126 11.16 15.30 -8.06
N ALA A 127 11.62 16.18 -8.96
CA ALA A 127 11.75 15.88 -10.37
C ALA A 127 12.73 14.72 -10.64
N GLN A 128 13.88 14.69 -9.95
CA GLN A 128 14.82 13.57 -10.06
C GLN A 128 14.20 12.25 -9.66
N ARG A 129 13.37 12.22 -8.60
CA ARG A 129 12.64 11.01 -8.20
C ARG A 129 11.62 10.58 -9.26
N GLN A 130 10.91 11.53 -9.91
CA GLN A 130 9.97 11.19 -10.99
C GLN A 130 10.67 10.52 -12.18
N ILE A 131 11.89 10.96 -12.52
CA ILE A 131 12.68 10.34 -13.59
C ILE A 131 13.07 8.89 -13.24
N GLN A 132 13.37 8.59 -11.99
CA GLN A 132 13.69 7.22 -11.54
C GLN A 132 12.49 6.26 -11.56
N ILE A 133 11.28 6.80 -11.46
CA ILE A 133 10.04 6.01 -11.48
C ILE A 133 9.65 5.61 -12.91
N VAL A 134 9.97 6.47 -13.89
CA VAL A 134 9.69 6.21 -15.30
C VAL A 134 10.80 5.35 -15.89
N GLY A 135 10.44 4.23 -16.49
CA GLY A 135 11.38 3.30 -17.12
C GLY A 135 10.62 2.28 -17.94
N PHE A 136 11.31 1.23 -18.38
CA PHE A 136 10.65 0.07 -18.95
C PHE A 136 10.73 -1.07 -17.93
N PHE A 137 9.61 -1.73 -17.73
CA PHE A 137 9.51 -2.86 -16.82
C PHE A 137 10.47 -3.98 -17.23
N ASP A 138 11.27 -4.50 -16.27
CA ASP A 138 12.21 -5.59 -16.55
C ASP A 138 11.43 -6.90 -16.77
N PRO A 139 11.58 -7.56 -17.93
CA PRO A 139 10.97 -8.86 -18.19
C PRO A 139 11.33 -9.94 -17.17
N GLN A 140 12.45 -9.85 -16.47
CA GLN A 140 12.85 -10.80 -15.44
C GLN A 140 11.95 -10.75 -14.20
N GLU A 141 11.35 -9.57 -13.93
CA GLU A 141 10.43 -9.35 -12.82
C GLU A 141 8.96 -9.72 -13.14
N ILE A 142 8.66 -10.08 -14.41
CA ILE A 142 7.28 -10.43 -14.83
C ILE A 142 6.68 -11.52 -13.95
N LEU A 143 7.43 -12.56 -13.61
CA LEU A 143 6.90 -13.67 -12.81
C LEU A 143 6.55 -13.22 -11.37
N TRP A 144 7.38 -12.36 -10.80
CA TRP A 144 7.11 -11.75 -9.50
C TRP A 144 5.83 -10.90 -9.57
N PHE A 145 5.73 -10.05 -10.59
CA PHE A 145 4.56 -9.19 -10.78
C PHE A 145 3.28 -10.00 -11.00
N VAL A 146 3.30 -11.03 -11.86
CA VAL A 146 2.12 -11.89 -12.11
C VAL A 146 1.64 -12.54 -10.80
N LYS A 147 2.55 -13.03 -9.96
CA LYS A 147 2.19 -13.57 -8.64
C LYS A 147 1.54 -12.51 -7.76
N HIS A 148 2.07 -11.27 -7.73
CA HIS A 148 1.51 -10.16 -6.97
C HIS A 148 0.14 -9.75 -7.51
N PHE A 149 -0.03 -9.61 -8.81
CA PHE A 149 -1.29 -9.29 -9.46
C PHE A 149 -2.38 -10.30 -9.11
N ILE A 150 -2.08 -11.60 -9.26
CA ILE A 150 -3.04 -12.68 -8.99
C ILE A 150 -3.48 -12.65 -7.52
N TRP A 151 -2.54 -12.49 -6.61
CA TRP A 151 -2.83 -12.43 -5.18
C TRP A 151 -3.55 -11.14 -4.78
N TYR A 152 -3.03 -10.00 -5.22
CA TYR A 152 -3.50 -8.67 -4.85
C TYR A 152 -4.97 -8.45 -5.26
N LEU A 153 -5.31 -8.84 -6.49
CA LEU A 153 -6.64 -8.64 -7.06
C LEU A 153 -7.58 -9.85 -6.94
N CYS A 154 -7.18 -10.88 -6.18
CA CYS A 154 -8.05 -12.00 -5.87
C CYS A 154 -9.15 -11.55 -4.87
N PRO A 155 -10.43 -11.94 -5.06
CA PRO A 155 -10.96 -12.86 -6.06
C PRO A 155 -11.55 -12.18 -7.31
N ALA A 156 -11.40 -10.88 -7.52
CA ALA A 156 -12.11 -10.14 -8.57
C ALA A 156 -11.57 -10.41 -10.00
N TRP A 157 -10.26 -10.56 -10.18
CA TRP A 157 -9.64 -10.63 -11.51
C TRP A 157 -10.18 -11.76 -12.43
N PRO A 158 -10.48 -12.99 -11.97
CA PRO A 158 -11.02 -14.03 -12.88
C PRO A 158 -12.37 -13.65 -13.46
N PHE A 159 -13.22 -13.02 -12.64
CA PHE A 159 -14.55 -12.58 -13.07
C PHE A 159 -14.46 -11.36 -14.00
N ALA A 160 -13.49 -10.46 -13.78
CA ALA A 160 -13.26 -9.33 -14.67
C ALA A 160 -12.80 -9.81 -16.06
N PHE A 161 -11.87 -10.76 -16.15
CA PHE A 161 -11.46 -11.37 -17.42
C PHE A 161 -12.61 -12.11 -18.08
N TRP A 162 -13.46 -12.80 -17.29
CA TRP A 162 -14.66 -13.44 -17.81
C TRP A 162 -15.65 -12.42 -18.39
N ALA A 163 -15.82 -11.26 -17.75
CA ALA A 163 -16.63 -10.18 -18.31
C ALA A 163 -16.11 -9.74 -19.67
N ILE A 164 -14.81 -9.42 -19.78
CA ILE A 164 -14.19 -9.00 -21.05
C ILE A 164 -14.38 -10.06 -22.14
N TRP A 165 -14.20 -11.34 -21.80
CA TRP A 165 -14.40 -12.45 -22.74
C TRP A 165 -15.87 -12.56 -23.23
N MET A 166 -16.82 -12.45 -22.31
CA MET A 166 -18.25 -12.54 -22.65
C MET A 166 -18.70 -11.39 -23.55
N TRP A 167 -18.23 -10.18 -23.29
CA TRP A 167 -18.57 -8.97 -24.06
C TRP A 167 -17.58 -8.64 -25.17
N ARG A 168 -16.65 -9.55 -25.55
CA ARG A 168 -15.58 -9.29 -26.54
C ARG A 168 -16.08 -8.79 -27.90
N LYS A 169 -17.32 -9.09 -28.27
CA LYS A 169 -17.94 -8.60 -29.52
C LYS A 169 -18.54 -7.18 -29.37
N ASN A 170 -18.71 -6.70 -28.15
CA ASN A 170 -19.40 -5.45 -27.83
C ASN A 170 -18.66 -4.67 -26.73
N LEU A 171 -17.34 -4.53 -26.86
CA LEU A 171 -16.48 -3.86 -25.87
C LEU A 171 -16.76 -2.35 -25.76
N THR A 172 -17.46 -1.76 -26.73
CA THR A 172 -17.81 -0.34 -26.76
C THR A 172 -19.04 0.00 -25.90
N ILE A 173 -19.72 -0.99 -25.33
CA ILE A 173 -20.85 -0.73 -24.43
C ILE A 173 -20.32 -0.03 -23.16
N THR A 174 -20.99 1.05 -22.76
CA THR A 174 -20.58 1.96 -21.68
C THR A 174 -20.10 1.26 -20.42
N HIS A 175 -20.84 0.27 -19.92
CA HIS A 175 -20.51 -0.43 -18.67
C HIS A 175 -19.31 -1.39 -18.77
N ILE A 176 -18.83 -1.69 -19.98
CA ILE A 176 -17.60 -2.44 -20.23
C ILE A 176 -16.48 -1.49 -20.67
N ALA A 177 -16.78 -0.57 -21.61
CA ALA A 177 -15.79 0.32 -22.19
C ALA A 177 -15.15 1.25 -21.14
N LEU A 178 -15.97 1.79 -20.22
CA LEU A 178 -15.46 2.73 -19.21
C LEU A 178 -14.48 2.08 -18.23
N PRO A 179 -14.79 0.96 -17.53
CA PRO A 179 -13.79 0.32 -16.68
C PRO A 179 -12.62 -0.28 -17.48
N LEU A 180 -12.86 -0.76 -18.70
CA LEU A 180 -11.81 -1.30 -19.57
C LEU A 180 -10.80 -0.21 -19.96
N SER A 181 -11.23 1.05 -20.17
CA SER A 181 -10.32 2.16 -20.49
C SER A 181 -9.29 2.40 -19.39
N PHE A 182 -9.67 2.30 -18.11
CA PHE A 182 -8.74 2.38 -16.98
C PHE A 182 -7.81 1.16 -16.88
N CYS A 183 -8.30 -0.03 -17.17
CA CYS A 183 -7.45 -1.22 -17.22
C CYS A 183 -6.43 -1.14 -18.36
N CYS A 184 -6.81 -0.62 -19.53
CA CYS A 184 -5.89 -0.37 -20.64
C CYS A 184 -4.87 0.74 -20.32
N ALA A 185 -5.30 1.83 -19.70
CA ALA A 185 -4.41 2.90 -19.23
C ALA A 185 -3.38 2.36 -18.22
N TRP A 186 -3.83 1.52 -17.29
CA TRP A 186 -2.93 0.84 -16.36
C TRP A 186 -1.89 -0.02 -17.07
N LEU A 187 -2.26 -0.81 -18.08
CA LEU A 187 -1.30 -1.61 -18.86
C LEU A 187 -0.23 -0.72 -19.50
N ILE A 188 -0.63 0.45 -20.06
CA ILE A 188 0.32 1.41 -20.62
C ILE A 188 1.24 1.96 -19.52
N GLY A 189 0.69 2.41 -18.40
CA GLY A 189 1.46 2.91 -17.26
C GLY A 189 2.41 1.85 -16.71
N PHE A 190 1.97 0.59 -16.62
CA PHE A 190 2.79 -0.53 -16.17
C PHE A 190 3.99 -0.78 -17.07
N ILE A 191 3.83 -0.76 -18.40
CA ILE A 191 4.92 -0.91 -19.36
C ILE A 191 5.96 0.22 -19.23
N LEU A 192 5.51 1.43 -18.86
CA LEU A 192 6.34 2.62 -18.70
C LEU A 192 6.86 2.80 -17.26
N SER A 193 6.62 1.85 -16.35
CA SER A 193 7.06 1.92 -14.96
C SER A 193 8.39 1.21 -14.76
N SER A 194 9.21 1.75 -13.87
CA SER A 194 10.26 0.95 -13.22
C SER A 194 9.64 -0.01 -12.21
N ASP A 195 10.39 -1.04 -11.80
CA ASP A 195 9.93 -2.08 -10.85
C ASP A 195 9.41 -1.50 -9.54
N VAL A 196 9.98 -0.38 -9.10
CA VAL A 196 9.59 0.34 -7.87
C VAL A 196 8.15 0.87 -7.93
N ALA A 197 7.67 1.28 -9.11
CA ALA A 197 6.35 1.89 -9.27
C ALA A 197 5.26 0.88 -9.68
N ALA A 198 5.62 -0.32 -10.09
CA ALA A 198 4.70 -1.31 -10.64
C ALA A 198 3.57 -1.70 -9.67
N GLU A 199 3.87 -1.77 -8.38
CA GLU A 199 2.90 -2.14 -7.35
C GLU A 199 1.90 -1.00 -7.05
N THR A 200 2.36 0.26 -7.01
CA THR A 200 1.50 1.42 -6.76
C THR A 200 0.47 1.61 -7.87
N LEU A 201 0.86 1.34 -9.11
CA LEU A 201 -0.06 1.42 -10.26
C LEU A 201 -1.28 0.49 -10.17
N LEU A 202 -1.23 -0.59 -9.36
CA LEU A 202 -2.37 -1.48 -9.18
C LEU A 202 -3.60 -0.77 -8.61
N SER A 203 -3.41 0.31 -7.84
CA SER A 203 -4.50 1.12 -7.29
C SER A 203 -5.45 1.66 -8.37
N VAL A 204 -4.93 1.98 -9.55
CA VAL A 204 -5.71 2.50 -10.68
C VAL A 204 -6.72 1.49 -11.22
N THR A 205 -6.41 0.19 -11.13
CA THR A 205 -7.28 -0.87 -11.66
C THR A 205 -8.31 -1.39 -10.69
N ILE A 206 -8.16 -1.16 -9.39
CA ILE A 206 -8.98 -1.80 -8.35
C ILE A 206 -10.48 -1.58 -8.58
N ALA A 207 -10.93 -0.32 -8.59
CA ALA A 207 -12.35 -0.02 -8.76
C ALA A 207 -12.89 -0.43 -10.14
N PRO A 208 -12.23 -0.12 -11.26
CA PRO A 208 -12.66 -0.58 -12.59
C PRO A 208 -12.76 -2.11 -12.68
N LEU A 209 -11.78 -2.82 -12.14
CA LEU A 209 -11.74 -4.29 -12.18
C LEU A 209 -12.86 -4.90 -11.34
N CYS A 210 -13.18 -4.33 -10.17
CA CYS A 210 -14.32 -4.78 -9.35
C CYS A 210 -15.67 -4.57 -10.05
N VAL A 211 -15.82 -3.47 -10.80
CA VAL A 211 -17.00 -3.23 -11.63
C VAL A 211 -17.08 -4.28 -12.74
N LEU A 212 -16.00 -4.54 -13.49
CA LEU A 212 -15.97 -5.62 -14.48
C LEU A 212 -16.29 -6.98 -13.86
N ALA A 213 -15.70 -7.28 -12.69
CA ALA A 213 -15.95 -8.54 -11.99
C ALA A 213 -17.43 -8.73 -11.64
N SER A 214 -18.14 -7.66 -11.27
CA SER A 214 -19.57 -7.74 -10.99
C SER A 214 -20.39 -8.12 -12.22
N PHE A 215 -20.04 -7.62 -13.41
CA PHE A 215 -20.65 -8.02 -14.68
C PHE A 215 -20.28 -9.45 -15.08
N GLY A 216 -19.02 -9.85 -14.88
CA GLY A 216 -18.55 -11.21 -15.11
C GLY A 216 -19.27 -12.22 -14.24
N LEU A 217 -19.46 -11.91 -12.96
CA LEU A 217 -20.20 -12.78 -12.03
C LEU A 217 -21.65 -13.01 -12.47
N MET A 218 -22.32 -12.00 -13.02
CA MET A 218 -23.68 -12.17 -13.57
C MET A 218 -23.72 -13.15 -14.73
N ALA A 219 -22.73 -13.07 -15.61
CA ALA A 219 -22.62 -13.94 -16.79
C ALA A 219 -22.16 -15.37 -16.45
N CYS A 220 -21.69 -15.62 -15.24
CA CYS A 220 -21.23 -16.95 -14.80
C CYS A 220 -22.39 -17.92 -14.58
N ASN A 221 -22.12 -19.20 -14.84
CA ASN A 221 -23.03 -20.31 -14.54
C ASN A 221 -23.21 -20.46 -13.01
N ARG A 222 -24.30 -21.16 -12.62
CA ARG A 222 -24.58 -21.46 -11.21
C ARG A 222 -23.44 -22.22 -10.52
N SER A 223 -22.80 -23.14 -11.25
CA SER A 223 -21.67 -23.93 -10.74
C SER A 223 -20.48 -23.02 -10.37
N THR A 224 -20.09 -22.09 -11.23
CA THR A 224 -18.98 -21.15 -10.99
C THR A 224 -19.26 -20.23 -9.79
N LYS A 225 -20.51 -19.77 -9.65
CA LYS A 225 -20.94 -19.00 -8.47
C LYS A 225 -20.79 -19.80 -7.17
N SER A 226 -21.21 -21.09 -7.20
CA SER A 226 -21.06 -21.98 -6.05
C SER A 226 -19.60 -22.29 -5.74
N MET A 227 -18.72 -22.36 -6.75
CA MET A 227 -17.26 -22.52 -6.53
C MET A 227 -16.66 -21.33 -5.77
N LEU A 228 -17.04 -20.09 -6.11
CA LEU A 228 -16.58 -18.91 -5.36
C LEU A 228 -17.04 -18.97 -3.90
N GLU A 229 -18.27 -19.38 -3.64
CA GLU A 229 -18.79 -19.53 -2.28
C GLU A 229 -18.02 -20.60 -1.49
N LEU A 230 -17.79 -21.77 -2.08
CA LEU A 230 -17.02 -22.86 -1.46
C LEU A 230 -15.56 -22.45 -1.22
N PHE A 231 -14.95 -21.79 -2.21
CA PHE A 231 -13.62 -21.24 -2.08
C PHE A 231 -13.53 -20.28 -0.89
N SER A 232 -14.48 -19.34 -0.78
CA SER A 232 -14.50 -18.37 0.32
C SER A 232 -14.64 -19.05 1.67
N VAL A 233 -15.56 -20.01 1.80
CA VAL A 233 -15.74 -20.78 3.05
C VAL A 233 -14.46 -21.55 3.38
N ALA A 234 -13.86 -22.27 2.43
CA ALA A 234 -12.68 -23.08 2.68
C ALA A 234 -11.46 -22.24 3.05
N ILE A 235 -11.12 -21.21 2.25
CA ILE A 235 -9.92 -20.43 2.44
C ILE A 235 -9.97 -19.61 3.74
N PHE A 236 -11.09 -18.95 4.04
CA PHE A 236 -11.20 -18.14 5.25
C PHE A 236 -11.35 -18.96 6.52
N THR A 237 -11.99 -20.14 6.47
CA THR A 237 -12.02 -21.06 7.60
C THR A 237 -10.62 -21.60 7.89
N LEU A 238 -9.87 -22.02 6.86
CA LEU A 238 -8.50 -22.49 7.02
C LEU A 238 -7.59 -21.38 7.57
N ALA A 239 -7.68 -20.17 6.99
CA ALA A 239 -6.88 -19.02 7.43
C ALA A 239 -7.21 -18.63 8.87
N LEU A 240 -8.49 -18.56 9.24
CA LEU A 240 -8.93 -18.24 10.60
C LEU A 240 -8.49 -19.32 11.61
N THR A 241 -8.56 -20.60 11.23
CA THR A 241 -8.01 -21.70 12.04
C THR A 241 -6.51 -21.51 12.24
N GLY A 242 -5.78 -21.12 11.20
CA GLY A 242 -4.36 -20.78 11.29
C GLY A 242 -4.08 -19.64 12.26
N VAL A 243 -4.83 -18.53 12.17
CA VAL A 243 -4.69 -17.38 13.08
C VAL A 243 -4.88 -17.81 14.54
N TRP A 244 -5.93 -18.57 14.83
CA TRP A 244 -6.17 -19.06 16.20
C TRP A 244 -5.12 -20.08 16.66
N ALA A 245 -4.69 -20.99 15.79
CA ALA A 245 -3.65 -21.96 16.11
C ALA A 245 -2.32 -21.27 16.46
N TYR A 246 -1.92 -20.26 15.70
CA TYR A 246 -0.72 -19.46 15.99
C TYR A 246 -0.87 -18.64 17.28
N PHE A 247 -2.05 -18.06 17.54
CA PHE A 247 -2.32 -17.34 18.77
C PHE A 247 -2.21 -18.26 20.01
N ILE A 248 -2.82 -19.45 19.96
CA ILE A 248 -2.74 -20.45 21.04
C ILE A 248 -1.30 -20.92 21.21
N ALA A 249 -0.56 -21.16 20.13
CA ALA A 249 0.83 -21.55 20.20
C ALA A 249 1.71 -20.45 20.82
N TRP A 250 1.42 -19.18 20.55
CA TRP A 250 2.14 -18.06 21.14
C TRP A 250 1.88 -17.94 22.64
N THR A 251 0.61 -18.06 23.06
CA THR A 251 0.22 -17.91 24.47
C THR A 251 0.62 -19.10 25.33
N LEU A 252 0.55 -20.35 24.82
CA LEU A 252 0.87 -21.58 25.57
C LEU A 252 2.32 -22.05 25.39
N GLY A 253 3.08 -21.48 24.46
CA GLY A 253 4.44 -21.93 24.14
C GLY A 253 4.52 -23.26 23.38
N PHE A 254 3.39 -23.83 22.97
CA PHE A 254 3.29 -25.12 22.28
C PHE A 254 2.35 -25.07 21.06
N PRO A 255 2.72 -25.61 19.89
CA PRO A 255 3.98 -26.32 19.53
C PRO A 255 5.18 -25.35 19.43
N PRO A 256 6.39 -25.78 19.81
CA PRO A 256 7.58 -24.92 19.88
C PRO A 256 7.91 -24.22 18.55
N LYS A 257 7.76 -24.90 17.41
CA LYS A 257 8.05 -24.36 16.08
C LYS A 257 7.16 -23.14 15.74
N MET A 258 5.88 -23.20 16.08
CA MET A 258 4.93 -22.10 15.83
C MET A 258 5.21 -20.92 16.78
N HIS A 259 5.46 -21.20 18.05
CA HIS A 259 5.85 -20.21 19.04
C HIS A 259 7.12 -19.46 18.61
N TRP A 260 8.19 -20.16 18.26
CA TRP A 260 9.43 -19.56 17.76
C TRP A 260 9.25 -18.76 16.47
N SER A 261 8.29 -19.13 15.62
CA SER A 261 7.99 -18.37 14.41
C SER A 261 7.46 -16.96 14.72
N ILE A 262 6.68 -16.81 15.78
CA ILE A 262 6.17 -15.49 16.21
C ILE A 262 7.26 -14.71 16.93
N LEU A 263 7.99 -15.32 17.87
CA LEU A 263 9.09 -14.65 18.58
C LEU A 263 10.16 -14.11 17.63
N ARG A 264 10.39 -14.77 16.51
CA ARG A 264 11.32 -14.28 15.49
C ARG A 264 10.83 -13.00 14.80
N LEU A 265 9.54 -12.77 14.73
CA LEU A 265 8.94 -11.55 14.15
C LEU A 265 9.00 -10.38 15.12
N THR A 266 9.01 -10.63 16.43
CA THR A 266 9.13 -9.59 17.43
C THR A 266 10.59 -9.16 17.59
N ALA A 267 10.85 -7.86 17.58
CA ALA A 267 12.17 -7.31 17.87
C ALA A 267 12.51 -7.43 19.36
N ASP A 268 11.50 -7.53 20.22
CA ASP A 268 11.56 -7.59 21.66
C ASP A 268 10.82 -8.84 22.17
N GLU A 269 11.44 -9.61 23.06
CA GLU A 269 10.84 -10.79 23.69
C GLU A 269 9.77 -10.41 24.74
N SER A 270 9.72 -9.16 25.15
CA SER A 270 8.81 -8.64 26.19
C SER A 270 7.45 -8.15 25.65
N VAL A 271 7.08 -8.53 24.41
CA VAL A 271 5.80 -8.10 23.82
C VAL A 271 4.62 -8.62 24.63
N SER A 272 3.78 -7.70 25.08
CA SER A 272 2.57 -8.00 25.85
C SER A 272 1.56 -8.82 25.04
N HIS A 273 0.84 -9.71 25.72
CA HIS A 273 -0.27 -10.43 25.10
C HIS A 273 -1.45 -9.52 24.76
N ALA A 274 -2.30 -10.00 23.86
CA ALA A 274 -3.52 -9.30 23.48
C ALA A 274 -4.43 -9.04 24.71
N HIS A 275 -5.05 -7.87 24.75
CA HIS A 275 -5.99 -7.52 25.83
C HIS A 275 -7.22 -8.45 25.78
N TRP A 276 -7.78 -8.82 26.95
CA TRP A 276 -8.89 -9.77 27.04
C TRP A 276 -10.14 -9.32 26.24
N THR A 277 -10.39 -8.01 26.09
CA THR A 277 -11.47 -7.47 25.26
C THR A 277 -11.28 -7.75 23.79
N ALA A 278 -10.03 -7.70 23.30
CA ALA A 278 -9.69 -8.01 21.92
C ALA A 278 -9.85 -9.52 21.64
N ILE A 279 -9.47 -10.37 22.59
CA ILE A 279 -9.69 -11.83 22.49
C ILE A 279 -11.19 -12.14 22.45
N LEU A 280 -12.00 -11.51 23.28
CA LEU A 280 -13.45 -11.69 23.28
C LEU A 280 -14.08 -11.26 21.96
N LEU A 281 -13.64 -10.11 21.39
CA LEU A 281 -14.11 -9.66 20.07
C LEU A 281 -13.74 -10.66 18.98
N ALA A 282 -12.50 -11.16 18.97
CA ALA A 282 -12.08 -12.18 18.01
C ALA A 282 -12.90 -13.47 18.13
N LEU A 283 -13.26 -13.88 19.36
CA LEU A 283 -14.13 -15.04 19.60
C LEU A 283 -15.55 -14.82 19.04
N VAL A 284 -16.13 -13.66 19.26
CA VAL A 284 -17.46 -13.30 18.71
C VAL A 284 -17.42 -13.34 17.18
N LEU A 285 -16.37 -12.83 16.57
CA LEU A 285 -16.18 -12.86 15.12
C LEU A 285 -16.01 -14.30 14.60
N LEU A 286 -15.30 -15.17 15.32
CA LEU A 286 -15.19 -16.59 14.98
C LEU A 286 -16.56 -17.27 14.99
N VAL A 287 -17.35 -17.06 16.05
CA VAL A 287 -18.71 -17.63 16.17
C VAL A 287 -19.61 -17.08 15.04
N PHE A 288 -19.51 -15.79 14.73
CA PHE A 288 -20.24 -15.19 13.62
C PHE A 288 -19.87 -15.84 12.28
N TRP A 289 -18.56 -16.04 12.01
CA TRP A 289 -18.11 -16.72 10.80
C TRP A 289 -18.65 -18.15 10.70
N LEU A 290 -18.55 -18.93 11.78
CA LEU A 290 -19.07 -20.30 11.83
C LEU A 290 -20.60 -20.31 11.56
N TYR A 291 -21.33 -19.37 12.15
CA TYR A 291 -22.76 -19.21 11.87
C TYR A 291 -23.03 -18.96 10.38
N LEU A 292 -22.27 -18.10 9.72
CA LEU A 292 -22.41 -17.84 8.29
C LEU A 292 -22.13 -19.10 7.45
N CYS A 293 -21.08 -19.85 7.79
CA CYS A 293 -20.73 -21.10 7.12
C CYS A 293 -21.86 -22.14 7.26
N VAL A 294 -22.34 -22.38 8.48
CA VAL A 294 -23.46 -23.31 8.74
C VAL A 294 -24.72 -22.88 8.02
N ARG A 295 -25.09 -21.61 8.12
CA ARG A 295 -26.27 -21.08 7.40
C ARG A 295 -26.15 -21.28 5.90
N ARG A 296 -24.94 -21.09 5.31
CA ARG A 296 -24.71 -21.32 3.88
C ARG A 296 -24.88 -22.79 3.51
N LEU A 297 -24.31 -23.70 4.29
CA LEU A 297 -24.38 -25.13 4.06
C LEU A 297 -25.82 -25.65 4.17
N MET A 298 -26.61 -25.16 5.16
CA MET A 298 -27.97 -25.63 5.41
C MET A 298 -29.00 -25.05 4.44
N ARG A 299 -28.93 -23.74 4.13
CA ARG A 299 -30.02 -23.05 3.39
C ARG A 299 -29.79 -22.90 1.90
N ARG A 300 -28.57 -23.10 1.38
CA ARG A 300 -28.20 -22.97 -0.03
C ARG A 300 -28.90 -21.83 -0.79
N PRO A 301 -28.91 -20.58 -0.28
CA PRO A 301 -29.54 -19.46 -0.94
C PRO A 301 -28.81 -19.17 -2.25
N ILE A 302 -29.58 -19.14 -3.37
CA ILE A 302 -29.00 -18.91 -4.70
C ILE A 302 -29.18 -17.44 -5.05
N ARG A 303 -28.32 -16.59 -4.54
CA ARG A 303 -28.25 -15.18 -4.94
C ARG A 303 -26.91 -14.93 -5.60
N PHE A 304 -26.89 -14.16 -6.68
CA PHE A 304 -25.66 -13.94 -7.45
C PHE A 304 -24.53 -13.25 -6.64
N TRP A 305 -24.87 -12.46 -5.64
CA TRP A 305 -23.93 -11.72 -4.79
C TRP A 305 -23.49 -12.50 -3.52
N THR A 306 -23.99 -13.72 -3.29
CA THR A 306 -23.65 -14.51 -2.07
C THR A 306 -22.16 -14.83 -2.01
N GLY A 307 -21.52 -15.17 -3.14
CA GLY A 307 -20.08 -15.45 -3.20
C GLY A 307 -19.22 -14.25 -2.78
N PRO A 308 -19.36 -13.10 -3.43
CA PRO A 308 -18.64 -11.88 -3.02
C PRO A 308 -18.94 -11.46 -1.57
N TRP A 309 -20.16 -11.65 -1.09
CA TRP A 309 -20.55 -11.35 0.29
C TRP A 309 -19.81 -12.25 1.29
N LEU A 310 -19.71 -13.56 1.02
CA LEU A 310 -18.93 -14.47 1.84
C LEU A 310 -17.43 -14.13 1.81
N SER A 311 -16.89 -13.77 0.64
CA SER A 311 -15.51 -13.34 0.52
C SER A 311 -15.24 -12.07 1.34
N ALA A 312 -16.08 -11.05 1.21
CA ALA A 312 -15.96 -9.80 1.94
C ALA A 312 -16.09 -10.01 3.46
N SER A 313 -17.09 -10.80 3.90
CA SER A 313 -17.25 -11.14 5.31
C SER A 313 -16.06 -11.94 5.86
N GLY A 314 -15.58 -12.92 5.08
CA GLY A 314 -14.45 -13.78 5.47
C GLY A 314 -13.15 -13.01 5.66
N ILE A 315 -12.80 -12.15 4.71
CA ILE A 315 -11.58 -11.33 4.82
C ILE A 315 -11.67 -10.32 5.97
N THR A 316 -12.84 -9.71 6.16
CA THR A 316 -13.07 -8.76 7.27
C THR A 316 -12.93 -9.44 8.63
N VAL A 317 -13.56 -10.60 8.82
CA VAL A 317 -13.45 -11.39 10.06
C VAL A 317 -12.00 -11.83 10.29
N LEU A 318 -11.34 -12.32 9.24
CA LEU A 318 -9.93 -12.76 9.31
C LEU A 318 -9.02 -11.61 9.74
N TRP A 319 -9.16 -10.44 9.11
CA TRP A 319 -8.31 -9.28 9.37
C TRP A 319 -8.52 -8.74 10.79
N ILE A 320 -9.78 -8.50 11.18
CA ILE A 320 -10.07 -7.99 12.53
C ILE A 320 -9.61 -8.99 13.59
N SER A 321 -9.81 -10.29 13.39
CA SER A 321 -9.32 -11.33 14.31
C SER A 321 -7.79 -11.31 14.41
N ALA A 322 -7.08 -11.19 13.28
CA ALA A 322 -5.63 -11.11 13.26
C ALA A 322 -5.12 -9.87 14.01
N VAL A 323 -5.72 -8.70 13.78
CA VAL A 323 -5.35 -7.46 14.49
C VAL A 323 -5.68 -7.54 15.97
N CYS A 324 -6.84 -8.09 16.35
CA CYS A 324 -7.22 -8.25 17.76
C CYS A 324 -6.26 -9.19 18.52
N LEU A 325 -5.87 -10.31 17.92
CA LEU A 325 -5.05 -11.34 18.58
C LEU A 325 -3.55 -10.99 18.53
N PHE A 326 -3.08 -10.40 17.43
CA PHE A 326 -1.66 -10.10 17.21
C PHE A 326 -1.33 -8.60 17.19
N GLY A 327 -2.26 -7.74 17.62
CA GLY A 327 -2.04 -6.29 17.67
C GLY A 327 -0.72 -5.87 18.29
N PRO A 328 -0.36 -6.34 19.50
CA PRO A 328 0.91 -6.00 20.13
C PRO A 328 2.14 -6.47 19.34
N VAL A 329 2.07 -7.65 18.69
CA VAL A 329 3.14 -8.17 17.83
C VAL A 329 3.28 -7.34 16.55
N ILE A 330 2.13 -6.96 15.94
CA ILE A 330 2.11 -6.13 14.75
C ILE A 330 2.66 -4.73 15.09
N ASP A 331 2.24 -4.15 16.19
CA ASP A 331 2.70 -2.83 16.65
C ASP A 331 4.21 -2.84 16.92
N SER A 332 4.72 -3.82 17.69
CA SER A 332 6.15 -3.94 17.98
C SER A 332 7.01 -4.07 16.72
N ASN A 333 6.49 -4.68 15.66
CA ASN A 333 7.21 -4.85 14.39
C ASN A 333 7.05 -3.67 13.43
N ARG A 334 6.06 -2.81 13.63
CA ARG A 334 5.76 -1.67 12.73
C ARG A 334 6.11 -0.32 13.32
N THR A 335 6.07 -0.19 14.65
CA THR A 335 6.39 1.08 15.31
C THR A 335 7.88 1.38 15.32
N TYR A 336 8.22 2.65 15.12
CA TYR A 336 9.58 3.17 15.30
C TYR A 336 9.75 3.84 16.67
N ALA A 337 8.69 3.92 17.48
CA ALA A 337 8.69 4.65 18.75
C ALA A 337 9.72 4.09 19.76
N ASN A 338 9.86 2.76 19.84
CA ASN A 338 10.81 2.13 20.76
C ASN A 338 12.24 2.46 20.36
N ILE A 339 12.57 2.31 19.07
CA ILE A 339 13.89 2.60 18.53
C ILE A 339 14.24 4.08 18.62
N ALA A 340 13.29 4.95 18.33
CA ALA A 340 13.47 6.38 18.47
C ALA A 340 13.80 6.78 19.91
N ARG A 341 13.12 6.15 20.89
CA ARG A 341 13.42 6.35 22.31
C ARG A 341 14.78 5.81 22.71
N GLU A 342 15.14 4.58 22.29
CA GLU A 342 16.47 4.01 22.55
C GLU A 342 17.57 4.86 21.92
N MET A 343 17.39 5.28 20.65
CA MET A 343 18.34 6.14 19.94
C MET A 343 18.49 7.50 20.64
N SER A 344 17.38 8.08 21.10
CA SER A 344 17.39 9.34 21.85
C SER A 344 18.13 9.20 23.18
N GLN A 345 17.93 8.09 23.91
CA GLN A 345 18.64 7.82 25.15
C GLN A 345 20.15 7.66 24.92
N GLU A 346 20.53 6.89 23.90
CA GLU A 346 21.94 6.68 23.59
C GLU A 346 22.64 7.98 23.14
N LEU A 347 22.00 8.78 22.30
CA LEU A 347 22.54 10.08 21.88
C LEU A 347 22.68 11.08 23.04
N LYS A 348 21.75 11.02 24.03
CA LYS A 348 21.90 11.83 25.26
C LYS A 348 23.14 11.45 26.07
N THR A 349 23.49 10.15 26.14
CA THR A 349 24.72 9.70 26.81
C THR A 349 25.98 10.22 26.10
N MET A 350 25.85 10.46 24.77
CA MET A 350 26.92 11.02 23.93
C MET A 350 26.89 12.56 23.84
N HIS A 351 26.15 13.22 24.76
CA HIS A 351 26.03 14.69 24.81
C HIS A 351 25.47 15.32 23.52
N TYR A 352 24.50 14.67 22.89
CA TYR A 352 23.73 15.24 21.77
C TYR A 352 22.85 16.40 22.27
N VAL A 353 22.91 17.54 21.60
CA VAL A 353 22.13 18.74 21.93
C VAL A 353 21.06 18.94 20.85
N PRO A 354 19.75 18.75 21.18
CA PRO A 354 18.67 18.99 20.23
C PRO A 354 18.68 20.42 19.69
N GLY A 355 18.49 20.57 18.38
CA GLY A 355 18.47 21.86 17.68
C GLY A 355 19.87 22.45 17.35
N VAL A 356 20.94 21.88 17.88
CA VAL A 356 22.33 22.25 17.55
C VAL A 356 23.00 21.13 16.76
N ASP A 357 22.97 19.92 17.31
CA ASP A 357 23.53 18.74 16.68
C ASP A 357 22.55 18.13 15.67
N CYS A 358 23.06 17.50 14.62
CA CYS A 358 22.30 16.70 13.68
C CYS A 358 22.87 15.29 13.53
N VAL A 359 22.04 14.38 13.04
CA VAL A 359 22.42 13.00 12.67
C VAL A 359 22.25 12.82 11.16
N LEU A 360 23.32 12.48 10.46
CA LEU A 360 23.27 12.19 9.04
C LEU A 360 22.63 10.83 8.80
N ALA A 361 21.55 10.78 8.02
CA ALA A 361 20.71 9.59 7.79
C ALA A 361 20.42 9.37 6.30
N GLN A 362 21.44 9.37 5.45
CA GLN A 362 21.29 9.27 3.98
C GLN A 362 20.66 7.97 3.53
N THR A 363 21.01 6.86 4.16
CA THR A 363 20.54 5.52 3.78
C THR A 363 19.16 5.18 4.31
N LEU A 364 18.59 5.99 5.21
CA LEU A 364 17.25 5.78 5.74
C LEU A 364 16.19 6.33 4.79
N PRO A 365 15.14 5.56 4.49
CA PRO A 365 13.97 6.05 3.77
C PRO A 365 13.32 7.25 4.47
N LEU A 366 12.68 8.12 3.71
CA LEU A 366 12.05 9.35 4.24
C LEU A 366 11.00 9.05 5.31
N SER A 367 10.22 7.98 5.12
CA SER A 367 9.20 7.53 6.08
C SER A 367 9.79 7.11 7.42
N GLU A 368 10.92 6.42 7.39
CA GLU A 368 11.63 5.98 8.61
C GLU A 368 12.25 7.16 9.34
N ARG A 369 12.86 8.10 8.60
CA ARG A 369 13.39 9.34 9.18
C ARG A 369 12.30 10.15 9.86
N GLY A 370 11.20 10.41 9.16
CA GLY A 370 10.07 11.17 9.73
C GLY A 370 9.46 10.50 10.97
N ALA A 371 9.34 9.16 10.96
CA ALA A 371 8.85 8.43 12.13
C ALA A 371 9.79 8.52 13.34
N ILE A 372 11.11 8.43 13.12
CA ILE A 372 12.10 8.57 14.20
C ILE A 372 12.09 10.00 14.75
N GLU A 373 12.10 11.02 13.88
CA GLU A 373 12.02 12.43 14.28
C GLU A 373 10.76 12.73 15.08
N TRP A 374 9.61 12.19 14.64
CA TRP A 374 8.33 12.37 15.33
C TRP A 374 8.33 11.80 16.76
N HIS A 375 8.95 10.65 16.96
CA HIS A 375 8.99 9.98 18.27
C HIS A 375 10.18 10.37 19.16
N SER A 376 11.11 11.17 18.62
CA SER A 376 12.30 11.63 19.33
C SER A 376 12.58 13.09 18.97
N ASN A 377 13.34 13.79 19.79
CA ASN A 377 13.81 15.13 19.48
C ASN A 377 15.17 15.10 18.74
N ILE A 378 15.36 14.15 17.82
CA ILE A 378 16.57 13.99 17.03
C ILE A 378 16.34 14.67 15.68
N SER A 379 17.26 15.51 15.23
CA SER A 379 17.25 16.09 13.89
C SER A 379 18.00 15.16 12.93
N LEU A 380 17.27 14.54 11.98
CA LEU A 380 17.82 13.66 10.95
C LEU A 380 17.93 14.42 9.63
N THR A 381 19.10 14.43 9.01
CA THR A 381 19.32 15.05 7.69
C THR A 381 19.86 14.04 6.69
N ALA A 382 19.52 14.24 5.41
CA ALA A 382 20.09 13.48 4.30
C ALA A 382 21.15 14.30 3.53
N SER A 383 21.32 15.60 3.83
CA SER A 383 22.21 16.47 3.10
C SER A 383 23.67 16.20 3.49
N GLU A 384 24.50 15.89 2.51
CA GLU A 384 25.96 15.74 2.69
C GLU A 384 26.65 17.05 3.07
N SER A 385 26.03 18.19 2.77
CA SER A 385 26.58 19.51 3.12
C SER A 385 26.44 19.86 4.60
N ALA A 386 25.62 19.09 5.35
CA ALA A 386 25.48 19.31 6.78
C ALA A 386 26.64 18.66 7.55
N SER A 387 27.34 19.45 8.33
CA SER A 387 28.39 18.97 9.26
C SER A 387 27.73 18.33 10.49
N CYS A 388 27.15 17.15 10.34
CA CYS A 388 26.56 16.42 11.45
C CYS A 388 27.62 15.68 12.27
N ARG A 389 27.42 15.61 13.59
CA ARG A 389 28.31 14.93 14.52
C ARG A 389 28.14 13.41 14.50
N PHE A 390 26.97 12.92 14.16
CA PHE A 390 26.63 11.50 14.15
C PHE A 390 26.10 11.05 12.78
N VAL A 391 26.26 9.77 12.48
CA VAL A 391 25.73 9.12 11.27
C VAL A 391 24.94 7.88 11.66
N VAL A 392 23.77 7.71 11.05
CA VAL A 392 22.96 6.47 11.13
C VAL A 392 22.88 5.84 9.76
N THR A 393 23.30 4.57 9.68
CA THR A 393 23.28 3.79 8.44
C THR A 393 22.31 2.63 8.54
N HIS A 394 21.46 2.49 7.53
CA HIS A 394 20.57 1.35 7.38
C HIS A 394 21.31 0.19 6.71
N VAL A 395 21.30 -0.99 7.36
CA VAL A 395 21.98 -2.19 6.86
C VAL A 395 21.04 -3.38 6.94
N SER A 396 20.96 -4.19 5.87
CA SER A 396 20.26 -5.46 5.92
C SER A 396 21.01 -6.45 6.84
N ALA A 397 20.27 -7.12 7.73
CA ALA A 397 20.85 -8.11 8.64
C ALA A 397 21.58 -9.26 7.89
N LYS A 398 21.11 -9.62 6.68
CA LYS A 398 21.78 -10.59 5.80
C LYS A 398 23.08 -10.07 5.23
N ALA A 399 23.15 -8.78 4.90
CA ALA A 399 24.36 -8.15 4.38
C ALA A 399 25.44 -8.04 5.50
N GLN A 400 25.02 -7.71 6.71
CA GLN A 400 25.90 -7.63 7.87
C GLN A 400 26.47 -9.02 8.26
N ALA A 401 25.65 -10.08 8.17
CA ALA A 401 26.10 -11.45 8.44
C ALA A 401 27.12 -11.96 7.41
N LYS A 402 27.02 -11.53 6.13
CA LYS A 402 27.97 -11.92 5.07
C LYS A 402 29.29 -11.13 5.07
N ASN A 403 29.24 -9.85 5.44
CA ASN A 403 30.41 -8.98 5.43
C ASN A 403 30.31 -7.92 6.55
N PRO A 404 30.71 -8.25 7.78
CA PRO A 404 30.70 -7.28 8.90
C PRO A 404 31.62 -6.09 8.68
N THR A 405 32.56 -6.16 7.74
CA THR A 405 33.62 -5.17 7.47
C THR A 405 33.39 -4.29 6.24
N LYS A 406 32.28 -4.44 5.49
CA LYS A 406 31.98 -3.56 4.33
C LYS A 406 31.25 -2.27 4.70
N MET A 407 31.56 -1.70 5.83
CA MET A 407 31.29 -0.28 6.09
C MET A 407 32.39 0.59 5.45
N ALA A 408 32.07 1.86 5.18
CA ALA A 408 33.06 2.78 4.70
C ALA A 408 34.32 2.69 5.59
N PRO A 409 35.53 2.61 5.02
CA PRO A 409 36.74 2.46 5.80
C PRO A 409 36.83 3.63 6.82
N GLY A 410 36.90 3.28 8.12
CA GLY A 410 36.93 4.26 9.21
C GLY A 410 35.60 4.45 9.97
N PHE A 411 34.52 3.78 9.60
CA PHE A 411 33.24 3.87 10.34
C PHE A 411 33.31 3.01 11.62
N VAL A 412 33.20 3.64 12.78
CA VAL A 412 33.15 2.96 14.08
C VAL A 412 31.68 2.85 14.50
N VAL A 413 31.20 1.63 14.70
CA VAL A 413 29.85 1.39 15.22
C VAL A 413 29.82 1.62 16.72
N LEU A 414 29.12 2.65 17.16
CA LEU A 414 28.90 2.93 18.57
C LEU A 414 27.76 2.07 19.14
N LYS A 415 26.64 2.00 18.41
CA LYS A 415 25.46 1.22 18.79
C LYS A 415 24.76 0.65 17.57
N SER A 416 24.17 -0.52 17.74
CA SER A 416 23.32 -1.16 16.73
C SER A 416 21.89 -1.31 17.27
N PHE A 417 20.92 -0.79 16.52
CA PHE A 417 19.50 -0.92 16.83
C PHE A 417 18.84 -1.91 15.87
N ARG A 418 17.82 -2.60 16.34
CA ARG A 418 17.08 -3.59 15.56
C ARG A 418 15.63 -3.12 15.32
N PRO A 419 15.36 -2.33 14.25
CA PRO A 419 14.01 -1.88 13.94
C PRO A 419 13.08 -3.04 13.55
N ARG A 420 13.62 -4.03 12.82
CA ARG A 420 12.89 -5.22 12.36
C ARG A 420 13.81 -6.44 12.38
N SER A 421 13.23 -7.62 12.18
CA SER A 421 13.98 -8.88 12.17
C SER A 421 15.10 -8.92 11.13
N ASP A 422 14.92 -8.24 10.00
CA ASP A 422 15.80 -8.26 8.82
C ASP A 422 16.66 -7.02 8.64
N THR A 423 16.47 -5.99 9.46
CA THR A 423 17.17 -4.70 9.34
C THR A 423 17.93 -4.30 10.61
N ARG A 424 18.97 -3.50 10.43
CA ARG A 424 19.77 -2.90 11.50
C ARG A 424 20.03 -1.44 11.21
N TYR A 425 19.94 -0.61 12.24
CA TYR A 425 20.48 0.75 12.21
C TYR A 425 21.77 0.81 12.99
N LEU A 426 22.82 1.31 12.37
CA LEU A 426 24.13 1.44 12.96
C LEU A 426 24.41 2.91 13.19
N LEU A 427 24.58 3.29 14.44
CA LEU A 427 24.94 4.64 14.87
C LEU A 427 26.46 4.73 15.03
N GLY A 428 27.07 5.77 14.47
CA GLY A 428 28.49 6.06 14.61
C GLY A 428 28.78 7.55 14.52
N PRO A 429 30.02 7.98 14.80
CA PRO A 429 30.45 9.36 14.60
C PRO A 429 30.49 9.68 13.11
N ALA A 430 30.14 10.91 12.75
CA ALA A 430 30.31 11.45 11.40
C ALA A 430 31.71 12.02 11.27
N GLY A 431 32.55 11.36 10.52
CA GLY A 431 33.94 11.81 10.24
C GLY A 431 34.99 10.72 10.46
N PRO A 432 36.21 10.90 9.93
CA PRO A 432 37.28 9.97 10.20
C PRO A 432 37.61 10.04 11.71
N VAL A 433 37.35 8.92 12.39
CA VAL A 433 37.85 8.77 13.77
C VAL A 433 39.37 8.84 13.68
N LEU A 434 39.93 9.93 14.13
CA LEU A 434 41.36 9.96 14.48
C LEU A 434 41.50 8.91 15.59
N ILE A 435 42.04 7.74 15.24
CA ILE A 435 42.48 6.75 16.22
C ILE A 435 43.58 7.42 17.01
N GLU A 436 43.22 8.04 18.13
CA GLU A 436 44.17 8.35 19.15
C GLU A 436 44.75 7.02 19.61
N LYS A 437 45.90 6.67 19.07
CA LYS A 437 46.73 5.60 19.61
C LYS A 437 46.97 5.96 21.06
N GLN A 438 46.28 5.32 21.98
CA GLN A 438 46.79 5.23 23.34
C GLN A 438 48.09 4.46 23.28
N LEU A 439 49.17 5.22 23.45
CA LEU A 439 50.49 4.73 23.84
C LEU A 439 50.47 4.21 25.27
#